data_63dbfe29a606ade7ca2bd89a0d034dba
#
_entry.id   63dbfe29a606ade7ca2bd89a0d034dba
#
_cell.length_a   1.000
_cell.length_b   1.000
_cell.length_c   1.000
_cell.angle_alpha   90.00
_cell.angle_beta   90.00
_cell.angle_gamma   90.00
#
_symmetry.space_group_name_H-M   'P 1'
#
loop_
_entity.id
_entity.type
_entity.pdbx_description
1 polymer ?
#
loop_
_entity_poly.entity_id
_entity_poly.type
_entity_poly.pdbx_seq_one_letter_code
_entity_poly.pdbx_strand_id
1 'polypeptide(L)'
;GKRLARTCKALANLDPGGVRTPQDGRADLRAGGQDVSVRVAVAPTVAGEKLNLRLLPADLTWRRLGELGLSAPDHELVRRAALDARGMILLSGPTGSGKTTTLYALLRELRPMNKSIVTIEDPVEYVVDGLTQIQVNPRQGLTFAEGAKGVLRLDPDVILMGEMRDAASARVALDVADTGHLFMSSVHARDAVATITALRNLGLQDF
;
A
#
# COMPACT_ATOMS: atom_id res chain seq x y z
N GLY A 1 0.07 -31.42 9.04
CA GLY A 1 0.50 -30.54 7.95
C GLY A 1 -0.60 -30.27 6.94
N LYS A 2 -0.98 -31.27 6.11
CA LYS A 2 -1.92 -31.08 4.96
C LYS A 2 -3.30 -30.50 5.34
N ARG A 3 -3.87 -30.97 6.47
CA ARG A 3 -5.17 -30.46 6.95
C ARG A 3 -5.10 -28.98 7.33
N LEU A 4 -4.05 -28.57 8.03
CA LEU A 4 -3.83 -27.16 8.39
C LEU A 4 -3.68 -26.27 7.16
N ALA A 5 -2.88 -26.72 6.17
CA ALA A 5 -2.69 -25.96 4.92
C ALA A 5 -4.03 -25.73 4.20
N ARG A 6 -4.85 -26.78 4.06
CA ARG A 6 -6.18 -26.68 3.44
C ARG A 6 -7.10 -25.72 4.20
N THR A 7 -7.11 -25.77 5.53
CA THR A 7 -7.92 -24.86 6.35
C THR A 7 -7.47 -23.41 6.19
N CYS A 8 -6.15 -23.13 6.25
CA CYS A 8 -5.63 -21.78 6.04
C CYS A 8 -5.93 -21.24 4.64
N LYS A 9 -5.82 -22.09 3.61
CA LYS A 9 -6.19 -21.72 2.23
C LYS A 9 -7.67 -21.37 2.13
N ALA A 10 -8.55 -22.22 2.67
CA ALA A 10 -9.99 -21.98 2.63
C ALA A 10 -10.36 -20.67 3.35
N LEU A 11 -9.78 -20.40 4.52
CA LEU A 11 -10.01 -19.16 5.27
C LEU A 11 -9.52 -17.92 4.53
N ALA A 12 -8.47 -18.04 3.71
CA ALA A 12 -7.89 -16.95 2.93
C ALA A 12 -8.47 -16.86 1.50
N ASN A 13 -9.56 -17.57 1.20
CA ASN A 13 -10.17 -17.65 -0.14
C ASN A 13 -9.19 -18.14 -1.23
N LEU A 14 -8.25 -19.00 -0.87
CA LEU A 14 -7.32 -19.66 -1.78
C LEU A 14 -7.86 -21.02 -2.20
N ASP A 15 -7.30 -21.58 -3.29
CA ASP A 15 -7.65 -22.94 -3.73
C ASP A 15 -7.08 -24.02 -2.77
N PRO A 16 -7.92 -24.71 -1.98
CA PRO A 16 -7.46 -25.71 -1.04
C PRO A 16 -6.85 -26.96 -1.72
N GLY A 17 -7.20 -27.19 -2.99
CA GLY A 17 -6.72 -28.31 -3.82
C GLY A 17 -5.48 -27.97 -4.65
N GLY A 18 -5.22 -26.70 -4.90
CA GLY A 18 -4.11 -26.21 -5.70
C GLY A 18 -2.79 -26.34 -4.97
N VAL A 19 -2.01 -27.36 -5.29
CA VAL A 19 -0.71 -27.66 -4.62
C VAL A 19 0.50 -27.38 -5.52
N ARG A 20 0.30 -26.89 -6.75
CA ARG A 20 1.35 -26.78 -7.75
C ARG A 20 1.92 -25.37 -7.94
N THR A 21 1.20 -24.35 -7.51
CA THR A 21 1.60 -22.95 -7.69
C THR A 21 1.56 -22.21 -6.36
N PRO A 22 2.43 -21.23 -6.15
CA PRO A 22 2.32 -20.32 -5.00
C PRO A 22 0.96 -19.61 -5.01
N GLN A 23 0.41 -19.42 -3.81
CA GLN A 23 -0.86 -18.73 -3.58
C GLN A 23 -0.68 -17.73 -2.44
N ASP A 24 -1.27 -16.56 -2.58
CA ASP A 24 -1.33 -15.52 -1.56
C ASP A 24 -2.79 -15.10 -1.34
N GLY A 25 -3.15 -14.88 -0.09
CA GLY A 25 -4.48 -14.42 0.30
C GLY A 25 -4.51 -13.82 1.69
N ARG A 26 -5.70 -13.39 2.09
CA ARG A 26 -5.94 -12.79 3.39
C ARG A 26 -7.13 -13.47 4.06
N ALA A 27 -7.05 -13.64 5.37
CA ALA A 27 -8.14 -14.09 6.22
C ALA A 27 -8.31 -13.10 7.37
N ASP A 28 -9.55 -12.67 7.62
CA ASP A 28 -9.89 -11.90 8.80
C ASP A 28 -10.51 -12.85 9.82
N LEU A 29 -9.90 -12.93 10.98
CA LEU A 29 -10.20 -13.91 12.03
C LEU A 29 -10.50 -13.19 13.34
N ARG A 30 -11.30 -13.80 14.20
CA ARG A 30 -11.49 -13.34 15.57
C ARG A 30 -10.79 -14.30 16.53
N ALA A 31 -9.77 -13.80 17.21
CA ALA A 31 -8.97 -14.56 18.16
C ALA A 31 -8.85 -13.81 19.50
N GLY A 32 -9.17 -14.48 20.60
CA GLY A 32 -9.11 -13.88 21.94
C GLY A 32 -10.00 -12.63 22.13
N GLY A 33 -11.10 -12.54 21.35
CA GLY A 33 -12.01 -11.37 21.40
C GLY A 33 -11.55 -10.18 20.53
N GLN A 34 -10.40 -10.27 19.87
CA GLN A 34 -9.85 -9.27 18.96
C GLN A 34 -9.98 -9.72 17.51
N ASP A 35 -10.22 -8.78 16.62
CA ASP A 35 -10.18 -9.01 15.18
C ASP A 35 -8.72 -8.98 14.72
N VAL A 36 -8.29 -10.01 14.03
CA VAL A 36 -6.92 -10.19 13.56
C VAL A 36 -6.95 -10.51 12.07
N SER A 37 -6.31 -9.68 11.28
CA SER A 37 -6.05 -10.00 9.87
C SER A 37 -4.81 -10.86 9.74
N VAL A 38 -4.90 -11.88 8.91
CA VAL A 38 -3.80 -12.81 8.65
C VAL A 38 -3.52 -12.86 7.16
N ARG A 39 -2.32 -12.46 6.76
CA ARG A 39 -1.82 -12.74 5.41
C ARG A 39 -1.33 -14.17 5.35
N VAL A 40 -1.82 -14.91 4.37
CA VAL A 40 -1.51 -16.33 4.15
C VAL A 40 -0.77 -16.46 2.82
N ALA A 41 0.51 -16.84 2.88
CA ALA A 41 1.28 -17.19 1.70
C ALA A 41 1.57 -18.69 1.73
N VAL A 42 1.31 -19.36 0.61
CA VAL A 42 1.53 -20.80 0.47
C VAL A 42 2.40 -21.07 -0.75
N ALA A 43 3.44 -21.86 -0.57
CA ALA A 43 4.31 -22.27 -1.66
C ALA A 43 4.50 -23.79 -1.67
N PRO A 44 4.48 -24.43 -2.86
CA PRO A 44 4.85 -25.83 -3.00
C PRO A 44 6.34 -26.02 -2.73
N THR A 45 6.67 -27.10 -2.03
CA THR A 45 8.06 -27.53 -1.78
C THR A 45 8.18 -29.01 -2.02
N VAL A 46 9.41 -29.52 -2.10
CA VAL A 46 9.67 -30.96 -2.24
C VAL A 46 9.13 -31.80 -1.08
N ALA A 47 8.97 -31.19 0.10
CA ALA A 47 8.46 -31.85 1.30
C ALA A 47 6.94 -31.63 1.54
N GLY A 48 6.26 -30.93 0.62
CA GLY A 48 4.85 -30.56 0.75
C GLY A 48 4.62 -29.07 0.56
N GLU A 49 3.69 -28.47 1.29
CA GLU A 49 3.40 -27.04 1.20
C GLU A 49 4.01 -26.30 2.40
N LYS A 50 4.72 -25.20 2.10
CA LYS A 50 5.17 -24.24 3.11
C LYS A 50 4.08 -23.17 3.26
N LEU A 51 3.65 -22.98 4.51
CA LEU A 51 2.75 -21.91 4.91
C LEU A 51 3.55 -20.81 5.60
N ASN A 52 3.30 -19.58 5.22
CA ASN A 52 3.74 -18.38 5.93
C ASN A 52 2.50 -17.59 6.35
N LEU A 53 2.33 -17.40 7.66
CA LEU A 53 1.21 -16.66 8.23
C LEU A 53 1.77 -15.39 8.88
N ARG A 54 1.37 -14.23 8.37
CA ARG A 54 1.71 -12.95 8.97
C ARG A 54 0.47 -12.38 9.63
N LEU A 55 0.53 -12.26 10.95
CA LEU A 55 -0.52 -11.61 11.73
C LEU A 55 -0.39 -10.11 11.58
N LEU A 56 -1.48 -9.46 11.24
CA LEU A 56 -1.58 -8.01 11.12
C LEU A 56 -2.53 -7.53 12.23
N PRO A 57 -1.99 -6.94 13.32
CA PRO A 57 -2.84 -6.43 14.40
C PRO A 57 -3.70 -5.27 13.90
N ALA A 58 -5.00 -5.30 14.21
CA ALA A 58 -5.96 -4.29 13.76
C ALA A 58 -5.66 -2.87 14.26
N ASP A 59 -5.06 -2.75 15.41
CA ASP A 59 -4.81 -1.48 16.12
C ASP A 59 -3.52 -0.77 15.69
N LEU A 60 -2.63 -1.39 14.90
CA LEU A 60 -1.40 -0.73 14.43
C LEU A 60 -1.61 0.18 13.21
N THR A 61 -2.80 0.23 12.69
CA THR A 61 -3.09 0.61 11.31
C THR A 61 -3.41 2.07 11.11
N TRP A 62 -4.01 2.67 12.10
CA TRP A 62 -4.59 4.00 11.96
C TRP A 62 -3.99 4.99 12.96
N ARG A 63 -2.65 5.00 13.04
CA ARG A 63 -1.92 5.94 13.91
C ARG A 63 -2.12 7.37 13.43
N ARG A 64 -2.10 8.30 14.37
CA ARG A 64 -2.04 9.73 14.06
C ARG A 64 -0.62 10.12 13.68
N LEU A 65 -0.48 11.12 12.84
CA LEU A 65 0.84 11.63 12.43
C LEU A 65 1.70 12.02 13.66
N GLY A 66 1.08 12.62 14.69
CA GLY A 66 1.75 12.96 15.95
C GLY A 66 2.22 11.77 16.79
N GLU A 67 1.76 10.56 16.52
CA GLU A 67 2.16 9.32 17.23
C GLU A 67 3.37 8.63 16.58
N LEU A 68 3.88 9.15 15.46
CA LEU A 68 4.97 8.56 14.71
C LEU A 68 6.36 8.94 15.22
N GLY A 69 6.46 9.82 16.22
CA GLY A 69 7.73 10.24 16.81
C GLY A 69 8.50 11.27 15.98
N LEU A 70 7.83 11.97 15.05
CA LEU A 70 8.43 13.09 14.32
C LEU A 70 8.74 14.25 15.27
N SER A 71 9.78 15.02 14.97
CA SER A 71 10.00 16.30 15.64
C SER A 71 8.85 17.26 15.34
N ALA A 72 8.58 18.23 16.24
CA ALA A 72 7.49 19.16 16.01
C ALA A 72 7.62 19.97 14.69
N PRO A 73 8.82 20.42 14.27
CA PRO A 73 9.02 21.04 12.97
C PRO A 73 8.73 20.09 11.80
N ASP A 74 9.22 18.85 11.87
CA ASP A 74 9.02 17.86 10.80
C ASP A 74 7.55 17.44 10.69
N HIS A 75 6.89 17.25 11.83
CA HIS A 75 5.46 16.97 11.88
C HIS A 75 4.65 18.06 11.16
N GLU A 76 4.92 19.32 11.47
CA GLU A 76 4.19 20.44 10.86
C GLU A 76 4.52 20.58 9.38
N LEU A 77 5.79 20.38 8.96
CA LEU A 77 6.20 20.40 7.57
C LEU A 77 5.46 19.34 6.75
N VAL A 78 5.48 18.10 7.21
CA VAL A 78 4.85 16.98 6.51
C VAL A 78 3.33 17.12 6.49
N ARG A 79 2.74 17.59 7.59
CA ARG A 79 1.32 17.89 7.69
C ARG A 79 0.89 18.96 6.68
N ARG A 80 1.61 20.08 6.59
CA ARG A 80 1.33 21.14 5.61
C ARG A 80 1.42 20.63 4.19
N ALA A 81 2.48 19.89 3.85
CA ALA A 81 2.64 19.31 2.52
C ALA A 81 1.44 18.43 2.13
N ALA A 82 0.89 17.65 3.07
CA ALA A 82 -0.30 16.86 2.81
C ALA A 82 -1.56 17.71 2.65
N LEU A 83 -1.75 18.73 3.50
CA LEU A 83 -2.94 19.60 3.50
C LEU A 83 -3.03 20.51 2.25
N ASP A 84 -1.91 20.84 1.60
CA ASP A 84 -1.91 21.53 0.30
C ASP A 84 -2.64 20.73 -0.78
N ALA A 85 -2.79 19.42 -0.56
CA ALA A 85 -3.60 18.49 -1.36
C ALA A 85 -3.29 18.53 -2.87
N ARG A 86 -2.04 18.83 -3.28
CA ARG A 86 -1.55 18.83 -4.66
C ARG A 86 -0.06 18.52 -4.72
N GLY A 87 0.39 18.04 -5.89
CA GLY A 87 1.78 17.65 -6.10
C GLY A 87 2.07 16.23 -5.66
N MET A 88 3.32 15.93 -5.30
CA MET A 88 3.77 14.58 -5.00
C MET A 88 4.47 14.48 -3.64
N ILE A 89 4.05 13.52 -2.81
CA ILE A 89 4.73 13.15 -1.57
C ILE A 89 5.28 11.74 -1.72
N LEU A 90 6.60 11.60 -1.64
CA LEU A 90 7.28 10.31 -1.72
C LEU A 90 7.98 9.97 -0.41
N LEU A 91 7.69 8.78 0.11
CA LEU A 91 8.38 8.24 1.26
C LEU A 91 9.44 7.23 0.83
N SER A 92 10.67 7.45 1.21
CA SER A 92 11.78 6.54 0.92
C SER A 92 12.30 5.83 2.17
N GLY A 93 12.82 4.64 1.99
CA GLY A 93 13.41 3.85 3.05
C GLY A 93 13.35 2.34 2.78
N PRO A 94 14.08 1.54 3.57
CA PRO A 94 14.04 0.08 3.46
C PRO A 94 12.68 -0.51 3.86
N THR A 95 12.51 -1.80 3.63
CA THR A 95 11.33 -2.52 4.12
C THR A 95 11.27 -2.46 5.64
N GLY A 96 10.08 -2.22 6.19
CA GLY A 96 9.88 -2.13 7.64
C GLY A 96 10.24 -0.76 8.26
N SER A 97 10.65 0.24 7.47
CA SER A 97 10.98 1.60 7.98
C SER A 97 9.75 2.44 8.37
N GLY A 98 8.54 1.94 8.16
CA GLY A 98 7.31 2.64 8.51
C GLY A 98 6.68 3.45 7.38
N LYS A 99 7.11 3.29 6.12
CA LYS A 99 6.57 4.04 4.98
C LYS A 99 5.04 3.95 4.88
N THR A 100 4.51 2.73 4.86
CA THR A 100 3.05 2.51 4.80
C THR A 100 2.33 3.12 5.99
N THR A 101 2.88 2.96 7.20
CA THR A 101 2.32 3.55 8.42
C THR A 101 2.25 5.07 8.32
N THR A 102 3.30 5.71 7.80
CA THR A 102 3.34 7.17 7.63
C THR A 102 2.38 7.63 6.54
N LEU A 103 2.29 6.92 5.40
CA LEU A 103 1.32 7.22 4.35
C LEU A 103 -0.12 7.18 4.88
N TYR A 104 -0.46 6.13 5.62
CA TYR A 104 -1.80 6.01 6.21
C TYR A 104 -2.06 7.09 7.28
N ALA A 105 -1.05 7.48 8.06
CA ALA A 105 -1.18 8.59 8.99
C ALA A 105 -1.47 9.92 8.28
N LEU A 106 -0.86 10.16 7.11
CA LEU A 106 -1.15 11.33 6.27
C LEU A 106 -2.57 11.27 5.69
N LEU A 107 -3.03 10.12 5.21
CA LEU A 107 -4.43 9.97 4.77
C LEU A 107 -5.41 10.28 5.89
N ARG A 108 -5.06 9.95 7.12
CA ARG A 108 -5.87 10.28 8.30
C ARG A 108 -5.98 11.79 8.54
N GLU A 109 -4.91 12.56 8.31
CA GLU A 109 -4.95 14.02 8.41
C GLU A 109 -5.85 14.65 7.32
N LEU A 110 -5.93 14.03 6.14
CA LEU A 110 -6.74 14.50 5.02
C LEU A 110 -8.23 14.16 5.13
N ARG A 111 -8.59 13.12 5.86
CA ARG A 111 -9.97 12.64 5.97
C ARG A 111 -10.98 13.70 6.42
N PRO A 112 -10.69 14.57 7.41
CA PRO A 112 -11.62 15.60 7.85
C PRO A 112 -11.92 16.67 6.78
N MET A 113 -11.11 16.75 5.71
CA MET A 113 -11.26 17.71 4.62
C MET A 113 -12.32 17.30 3.57
N ASN A 114 -13.01 16.18 3.79
CA ASN A 114 -14.03 15.66 2.88
C ASN A 114 -13.50 15.39 1.45
N LYS A 115 -12.24 14.98 1.35
CA LYS A 115 -11.53 14.68 0.11
C LYS A 115 -11.89 13.28 -0.41
N SER A 116 -12.00 13.15 -1.73
CA SER A 116 -12.09 11.85 -2.40
C SER A 116 -10.72 11.20 -2.41
N ILE A 117 -10.51 10.20 -1.54
CA ILE A 117 -9.23 9.53 -1.38
C ILE A 117 -9.31 8.12 -1.97
N VAL A 118 -8.44 7.84 -2.93
CA VAL A 118 -8.34 6.52 -3.56
C VAL A 118 -6.94 5.94 -3.32
N THR A 119 -6.87 4.67 -2.97
CA THR A 119 -5.60 3.96 -2.82
C THR A 119 -5.49 2.80 -3.81
N ILE A 120 -4.26 2.50 -4.23
CA ILE A 120 -3.91 1.37 -5.09
C ILE A 120 -2.77 0.62 -4.41
N GLU A 121 -2.98 -0.62 -4.00
CA GLU A 121 -2.10 -1.33 -3.08
C GLU A 121 -1.86 -2.79 -3.49
N ASP A 122 -0.74 -3.36 -3.08
CA ASP A 122 -0.35 -4.77 -3.33
C ASP A 122 0.28 -5.44 -2.09
N PRO A 123 -0.54 -6.05 -1.24
CA PRO A 123 -1.99 -5.95 -1.13
C PRO A 123 -2.43 -4.75 -0.29
N VAL A 124 -3.76 -4.53 -0.20
CA VAL A 124 -4.34 -3.65 0.82
C VAL A 124 -4.02 -4.23 2.20
N GLU A 125 -3.23 -3.49 2.99
CA GLU A 125 -2.83 -3.95 4.33
C GLU A 125 -3.98 -3.84 5.33
N TYR A 126 -4.81 -2.79 5.20
CA TYR A 126 -5.93 -2.51 6.12
C TYR A 126 -7.10 -1.93 5.36
N VAL A 127 -8.30 -2.41 5.66
CA VAL A 127 -9.52 -1.79 5.16
C VAL A 127 -9.86 -0.59 6.05
N VAL A 128 -10.02 0.56 5.44
CA VAL A 128 -10.31 1.81 6.12
C VAL A 128 -11.63 2.40 5.63
N ASP A 129 -12.59 2.56 6.50
CA ASP A 129 -13.87 3.16 6.17
C ASP A 129 -13.70 4.59 5.63
N GLY A 130 -14.38 4.86 4.51
CA GLY A 130 -14.35 6.16 3.85
C GLY A 130 -13.17 6.37 2.90
N LEU A 131 -12.35 5.36 2.65
CA LEU A 131 -11.38 5.32 1.54
C LEU A 131 -11.87 4.38 0.44
N THR A 132 -11.62 4.74 -0.81
CA THR A 132 -11.75 3.82 -1.93
C THR A 132 -10.44 3.08 -2.13
N GLN A 133 -10.37 1.83 -1.72
CA GLN A 133 -9.13 1.04 -1.74
C GLN A 133 -9.18 -0.02 -2.84
N ILE A 134 -8.21 0.04 -3.75
CA ILE A 134 -8.08 -0.87 -4.90
C ILE A 134 -6.88 -1.77 -4.66
N GLN A 135 -7.09 -3.07 -4.64
CA GLN A 135 -6.00 -4.04 -4.59
C GLN A 135 -5.61 -4.44 -6.01
N VAL A 136 -4.32 -4.31 -6.34
CA VAL A 136 -3.80 -4.76 -7.63
C VAL A 136 -3.97 -6.27 -7.80
N ASN A 137 -4.24 -6.69 -9.02
CA ASN A 137 -4.32 -8.08 -9.41
C ASN A 137 -3.70 -8.29 -10.80
N PRO A 138 -2.38 -8.48 -10.86
CA PRO A 138 -1.66 -8.62 -12.13
C PRO A 138 -2.18 -9.79 -12.99
N ARG A 139 -2.72 -10.85 -12.37
CA ARG A 139 -3.31 -11.99 -13.08
C ARG A 139 -4.56 -11.61 -13.88
N GLN A 140 -5.28 -10.56 -13.44
CA GLN A 140 -6.46 -10.01 -14.11
C GLN A 140 -6.13 -8.73 -14.89
N GLY A 141 -4.84 -8.37 -15.04
CA GLY A 141 -4.39 -7.20 -15.76
C GLY A 141 -4.44 -5.89 -14.96
N LEU A 142 -4.89 -5.93 -13.69
CA LEU A 142 -4.92 -4.75 -12.83
C LEU A 142 -3.56 -4.55 -12.18
N THR A 143 -2.70 -3.79 -12.84
CA THR A 143 -1.39 -3.34 -12.33
C THR A 143 -1.51 -2.00 -11.61
N PHE A 144 -0.44 -1.53 -10.97
CA PHE A 144 -0.38 -0.18 -10.39
C PHE A 144 -0.66 0.91 -11.44
N ALA A 145 -0.04 0.82 -12.61
CA ALA A 145 -0.23 1.79 -13.69
C ALA A 145 -1.66 1.78 -14.23
N GLU A 146 -2.25 0.61 -14.46
CA GLU A 146 -3.63 0.51 -14.93
C GLU A 146 -4.63 0.94 -13.86
N GLY A 147 -4.37 0.61 -12.59
CA GLY A 147 -5.15 1.10 -11.45
C GLY A 147 -5.15 2.63 -11.40
N ALA A 148 -3.98 3.27 -11.48
CA ALA A 148 -3.86 4.72 -11.42
C ALA A 148 -4.57 5.43 -12.59
N LYS A 149 -4.45 4.91 -13.82
CA LYS A 149 -5.22 5.43 -14.97
C LYS A 149 -6.73 5.29 -14.79
N GLY A 150 -7.17 4.18 -14.18
CA GLY A 150 -8.59 3.94 -13.89
C GLY A 150 -9.13 4.89 -12.82
N VAL A 151 -8.32 5.15 -11.80
CA VAL A 151 -8.69 5.99 -10.65
C VAL A 151 -8.95 7.45 -11.07
N LEU A 152 -8.24 7.98 -12.06
CA LEU A 152 -8.48 9.35 -12.57
C LEU A 152 -9.92 9.59 -13.05
N ARG A 153 -10.66 8.51 -13.38
CA ARG A 153 -12.07 8.59 -13.77
C ARG A 153 -13.04 8.60 -12.58
N LEU A 154 -12.52 8.44 -11.37
CA LEU A 154 -13.30 8.44 -10.13
C LEU A 154 -13.31 9.81 -9.44
N ASP A 155 -12.78 10.83 -10.11
CA ASP A 155 -12.66 12.21 -9.59
C ASP A 155 -12.00 12.26 -8.19
N PRO A 156 -10.78 11.72 -8.05
CA PRO A 156 -10.08 11.70 -6.77
C PRO A 156 -9.43 13.04 -6.50
N ASP A 157 -9.44 13.50 -5.26
CA ASP A 157 -8.57 14.60 -4.81
C ASP A 157 -7.16 14.10 -4.47
N VAL A 158 -7.09 12.87 -3.93
CA VAL A 158 -5.87 12.27 -3.40
C VAL A 158 -5.74 10.84 -3.90
N ILE A 159 -4.58 10.52 -4.46
CA ILE A 159 -4.26 9.16 -4.90
C ILE A 159 -3.04 8.66 -4.11
N LEU A 160 -3.19 7.54 -3.42
CA LEU A 160 -2.08 6.82 -2.82
C LEU A 160 -1.77 5.57 -3.66
N MET A 161 -0.56 5.49 -4.17
CA MET A 161 -0.01 4.25 -4.74
C MET A 161 0.94 3.64 -3.72
N GLY A 162 0.70 2.40 -3.30
CA GLY A 162 1.49 1.74 -2.25
C GLY A 162 2.99 1.80 -2.51
N GLU A 163 3.40 1.57 -3.74
CA GLU A 163 4.80 1.74 -4.16
C GLU A 163 4.93 2.01 -5.66
N MET A 164 6.01 2.67 -6.04
CA MET A 164 6.38 2.96 -7.41
C MET A 164 7.53 2.03 -7.83
N ARG A 165 7.23 1.06 -8.69
CA ARG A 165 8.17 0.00 -9.07
C ARG A 165 8.73 0.11 -10.49
N ASP A 166 8.01 0.76 -11.38
CA ASP A 166 8.32 0.77 -12.82
C ASP A 166 8.07 2.14 -13.46
N ALA A 167 8.59 2.30 -14.68
CA ALA A 167 8.48 3.54 -15.43
C ALA A 167 7.03 3.92 -15.76
N ALA A 168 6.15 2.94 -15.93
CA ALA A 168 4.75 3.21 -16.26
C ALA A 168 4.03 3.82 -15.06
N SER A 169 4.20 3.26 -13.85
CA SER A 169 3.65 3.82 -12.62
C SER A 169 4.24 5.18 -12.28
N ALA A 170 5.55 5.38 -12.52
CA ALA A 170 6.22 6.66 -12.30
C ALA A 170 5.69 7.77 -13.23
N ARG A 171 5.46 7.46 -14.50
CA ARG A 171 4.87 8.42 -15.47
C ARG A 171 3.47 8.83 -15.05
N VAL A 172 2.61 7.86 -14.72
CA VAL A 172 1.25 8.17 -14.27
C VAL A 172 1.26 9.00 -12.98
N ALA A 173 2.22 8.76 -12.07
CA ALA A 173 2.39 9.56 -10.85
C ALA A 173 2.66 11.04 -11.15
N LEU A 174 3.53 11.33 -12.12
CA LEU A 174 3.77 12.71 -12.58
C LEU A 174 2.53 13.32 -13.20
N ASP A 175 1.90 12.62 -14.15
CA ASP A 175 0.69 13.13 -14.84
C ASP A 175 -0.41 13.49 -13.82
N VAL A 176 -0.56 12.69 -12.77
CA VAL A 176 -1.50 12.95 -11.66
C VAL A 176 -1.12 14.20 -10.86
N ALA A 177 0.16 14.32 -10.48
CA ALA A 177 0.64 15.47 -9.73
C ALA A 177 0.52 16.79 -10.52
N ASP A 178 0.81 16.75 -11.82
CA ASP A 178 0.73 17.90 -12.72
C ASP A 178 -0.72 18.37 -12.97
N THR A 179 -1.68 17.45 -12.86
CA THR A 179 -3.11 17.79 -13.02
C THR A 179 -3.76 18.35 -11.74
N GLY A 180 -2.96 18.64 -10.71
CA GLY A 180 -3.43 19.34 -9.50
C GLY A 180 -3.94 18.43 -8.39
N HIS A 181 -3.75 17.12 -8.51
CA HIS A 181 -4.08 16.14 -7.47
C HIS A 181 -2.91 15.96 -6.49
N LEU A 182 -3.18 15.48 -5.30
CA LEU A 182 -2.14 14.99 -4.41
C LEU A 182 -1.85 13.53 -4.72
N PHE A 183 -0.63 13.26 -5.16
CA PHE A 183 -0.15 11.89 -5.33
C PHE A 183 0.78 11.51 -4.18
N MET A 184 0.55 10.36 -3.56
CA MET A 184 1.39 9.83 -2.50
C MET A 184 1.88 8.44 -2.85
N SER A 185 3.16 8.15 -2.61
CA SER A 185 3.72 6.83 -2.86
C SER A 185 4.95 6.54 -1.99
N SER A 186 5.41 5.29 -2.06
CA SER A 186 6.69 4.90 -1.50
C SER A 186 7.69 4.46 -2.58
N VAL A 187 8.96 4.70 -2.29
CA VAL A 187 10.09 4.30 -3.15
C VAL A 187 11.11 3.55 -2.31
N HIS A 188 11.71 2.51 -2.88
CA HIS A 188 12.80 1.80 -2.24
C HIS A 188 14.13 2.51 -2.51
N ALA A 189 14.41 3.55 -1.73
CA ALA A 189 15.67 4.27 -1.74
C ALA A 189 16.13 4.49 -0.29
N ARG A 190 17.44 4.61 -0.07
CA ARG A 190 17.99 4.75 1.28
C ARG A 190 17.73 6.12 1.91
N ASP A 191 17.61 7.15 1.09
CA ASP A 191 17.44 8.55 1.51
C ASP A 191 16.77 9.39 0.40
N ALA A 192 16.49 10.66 0.67
CA ALA A 192 15.86 11.57 -0.28
C ALA A 192 16.69 11.80 -1.54
N VAL A 193 18.02 11.88 -1.43
CA VAL A 193 18.92 12.07 -2.58
C VAL A 193 18.90 10.83 -3.49
N ALA A 194 19.01 9.64 -2.87
CA ALA A 194 18.88 8.38 -3.60
C ALA A 194 17.50 8.20 -4.25
N THR A 195 16.45 8.82 -3.68
CA THR A 195 15.13 8.83 -4.29
C THR A 195 15.11 9.53 -5.63
N ILE A 196 15.78 10.69 -5.77
CA ILE A 196 15.91 11.40 -7.06
C ILE A 196 16.58 10.49 -8.08
N THR A 197 17.66 9.80 -7.71
CA THR A 197 18.34 8.85 -8.60
C THR A 197 17.41 7.69 -8.97
N ALA A 198 16.64 7.16 -8.02
CA ALA A 198 15.68 6.09 -8.29
C ALA A 198 14.59 6.53 -9.27
N LEU A 199 14.05 7.75 -9.13
CA LEU A 199 13.07 8.31 -10.07
C LEU A 199 13.65 8.46 -11.47
N ARG A 200 14.88 8.96 -11.59
CA ARG A 200 15.58 9.04 -12.90
C ARG A 200 15.75 7.67 -13.53
N ASN A 201 16.10 6.65 -12.75
CA ASN A 201 16.21 5.27 -13.24
C ASN A 201 14.85 4.69 -13.67
N LEU A 202 13.74 5.17 -13.11
CA LEU A 202 12.38 4.87 -13.56
C LEU A 202 11.97 5.68 -14.81
N GLY A 203 12.89 6.44 -15.41
CA GLY A 203 12.65 7.15 -16.66
C GLY A 203 12.10 8.57 -16.50
N LEU A 204 12.06 9.08 -15.27
CA LEU A 204 11.70 10.48 -15.01
C LEU A 204 12.97 11.33 -15.14
N GLN A 205 13.22 11.87 -16.33
CA GLN A 205 14.48 12.60 -16.61
C GLN A 205 14.35 14.11 -16.49
N ASP A 206 13.14 14.64 -16.63
CA ASP A 206 12.85 16.08 -16.68
C ASP A 206 11.73 16.42 -15.68
N PHE A 207 12.08 16.57 -14.40
CA PHE A 207 11.16 17.03 -13.35
C PHE A 207 11.85 18.01 -12.41
#